data_603c3e16611ee8c940fd6b62e4e4adc1
#
_entry.id   603c3e16611ee8c940fd6b62e4e4adc1
#
_cell.length_a   1.000
_cell.length_b   1.000
_cell.length_c   1.000
_cell.angle_alpha   90.00
_cell.angle_beta   90.00
_cell.angle_gamma   90.00
#
_symmetry.space_group_name_H-M   'P 1'
#
loop_
_entity.id
_entity.type
_entity.pdbx_description
1 polymer ?
#
loop_
_entity_poly.entity_id
_entity_poly.type
_entity_poly.pdbx_seq_one_letter_code
_entity_poly.pdbx_strand_id
1 'polypeptide(L)'
;MNKKALSFIGNLLIILVIIAAAPLAILRLFGLQGFCVISGSMEPTITVGSIVCVKTVEFDELQDADIIAFYSGDSVVTHRVVSIDKDNMLITTKGDANNTNDFTPVAYTNVLGKVAFHVPVYGYVATWISTLSGKLIAAGILIIGVALSGLKSSKKLGTNS
;
A
#
# COMPACT_ATOMS: atom_id res chain seq x y z
N MET A 1 16.50 -25.18 -23.90
CA MET A 1 16.78 -24.24 -22.80
C MET A 1 17.38 -25.00 -21.64
N ASN A 2 18.46 -24.52 -21.03
CA ASN A 2 19.17 -25.24 -19.96
C ASN A 2 18.30 -25.30 -18.70
N LYS A 3 18.17 -26.47 -18.04
CA LYS A 3 17.39 -26.68 -16.82
C LYS A 3 17.75 -25.67 -15.69
N LYS A 4 19.01 -25.26 -15.60
CA LYS A 4 19.46 -24.22 -14.65
C LYS A 4 18.86 -22.86 -14.97
N ALA A 5 18.77 -22.48 -16.23
CA ALA A 5 18.17 -21.22 -16.66
C ALA A 5 16.66 -21.21 -16.38
N LEU A 6 15.96 -22.33 -16.61
CA LEU A 6 14.53 -22.48 -16.30
C LEU A 6 14.26 -22.34 -14.80
N SER A 7 15.05 -23.01 -13.96
CA SER A 7 14.92 -22.91 -12.50
C SER A 7 15.24 -21.50 -12.00
N PHE A 8 16.20 -20.80 -12.58
CA PHE A 8 16.49 -19.40 -12.26
C PHE A 8 15.31 -18.48 -12.60
N ILE A 9 14.72 -18.64 -13.79
CA ILE A 9 13.53 -17.89 -14.20
C ILE A 9 12.35 -18.17 -13.26
N GLY A 10 12.13 -19.44 -12.89
CA GLY A 10 11.07 -19.81 -11.93
C GLY A 10 11.24 -19.11 -10.59
N ASN A 11 12.44 -19.11 -10.03
CA ASN A 11 12.72 -18.41 -8.77
C ASN A 11 12.52 -16.89 -8.89
N LEU A 12 12.94 -16.30 -10.02
CA LEU A 12 12.75 -14.88 -10.27
C LEU A 12 11.26 -14.50 -10.31
N LEU A 13 10.43 -15.30 -10.96
CA LEU A 13 8.98 -15.09 -11.00
C LEU A 13 8.35 -15.13 -9.61
N ILE A 14 8.74 -16.12 -8.78
CA ILE A 14 8.26 -16.22 -7.39
C ILE A 14 8.66 -14.98 -6.58
N ILE A 15 9.92 -14.56 -6.67
CA ILE A 15 10.43 -13.39 -5.96
C ILE A 15 9.68 -12.12 -6.37
N LEU A 16 9.42 -11.92 -7.67
CA LEU A 16 8.66 -10.76 -8.14
C LEU A 16 7.25 -10.70 -7.57
N VAL A 17 6.54 -11.82 -7.52
CA VAL A 17 5.19 -11.87 -6.91
C VAL A 17 5.26 -11.59 -5.42
N ILE A 18 6.25 -12.12 -4.70
CA ILE A 18 6.45 -11.86 -3.27
C ILE A 18 6.72 -10.37 -3.04
N ILE A 19 7.65 -9.76 -3.76
CA ILE A 19 7.96 -8.33 -3.65
C ILE A 19 6.72 -7.47 -3.91
N ALA A 20 5.88 -7.86 -4.86
CA ALA A 20 4.67 -7.12 -5.18
C ALA A 20 3.54 -7.30 -4.14
N ALA A 21 3.42 -8.43 -3.46
CA ALA A 21 2.31 -8.73 -2.56
C ALA A 21 2.67 -8.61 -1.07
N ALA A 22 3.89 -8.92 -0.68
CA ALA A 22 4.30 -8.94 0.73
C ALA A 22 4.13 -7.59 1.45
N PRO A 23 4.41 -6.42 0.85
CA PRO A 23 4.22 -5.15 1.54
C PRO A 23 2.80 -4.94 2.06
N LEU A 24 1.77 -5.36 1.30
CA LEU A 24 0.37 -5.24 1.73
C LEU A 24 0.05 -6.12 2.96
N ALA A 25 0.64 -7.31 3.03
CA ALA A 25 0.50 -8.19 4.18
C ALA A 25 1.26 -7.64 5.39
N ILE A 26 2.47 -7.13 5.17
CA ILE A 26 3.33 -6.55 6.20
C ILE A 26 2.66 -5.34 6.86
N LEU A 27 2.05 -4.43 6.09
CA LEU A 27 1.33 -3.28 6.64
C LEU A 27 0.29 -3.70 7.68
N ARG A 28 -0.49 -4.74 7.37
CA ARG A 28 -1.51 -5.28 8.30
C ARG A 28 -0.92 -5.85 9.59
N LEU A 29 0.24 -6.51 9.51
CA LEU A 29 0.94 -7.05 10.69
C LEU A 29 1.39 -5.95 11.65
N PHE A 30 1.69 -4.75 11.14
CA PHE A 30 2.04 -3.57 11.94
C PHE A 30 0.85 -2.70 12.32
N GLY A 31 -0.39 -3.18 12.10
CA GLY A 31 -1.61 -2.43 12.41
C GLY A 31 -1.83 -1.20 11.52
N LEU A 32 -1.18 -1.16 10.35
CA LEU A 32 -1.34 -0.08 9.38
C LEU A 32 -2.42 -0.41 8.36
N GLN A 33 -3.20 0.60 8.00
CA GLN A 33 -4.17 0.52 6.91
C GLN A 33 -3.60 1.22 5.67
N GLY A 34 -3.73 0.59 4.51
CA GLY A 34 -3.26 1.15 3.24
C GLY A 34 -4.40 1.66 2.40
N PHE A 35 -4.32 2.93 1.93
CA PHE A 35 -5.28 3.52 1.01
C PHE A 35 -4.58 4.02 -0.25
N CYS A 36 -5.18 3.75 -1.42
CA CYS A 36 -4.66 4.23 -2.70
C CYS A 36 -5.12 5.68 -2.94
N VAL A 37 -4.19 6.54 -3.27
CA VAL A 37 -4.44 7.95 -3.58
C VAL A 37 -4.89 8.07 -5.04
N ILE A 38 -6.12 8.54 -5.25
CA ILE A 38 -6.75 8.65 -6.57
C ILE A 38 -6.94 10.09 -7.03
N SER A 39 -6.69 11.09 -6.16
CA SER A 39 -6.81 12.52 -6.48
C SER A 39 -5.53 13.27 -6.15
N GLY A 40 -5.32 14.42 -6.81
CA GLY A 40 -4.12 15.25 -6.64
C GLY A 40 -4.21 16.29 -5.53
N SER A 41 -5.21 16.24 -4.63
CA SER A 41 -5.39 17.26 -3.59
C SER A 41 -4.21 17.41 -2.62
N MET A 42 -3.37 16.38 -2.51
CA MET A 42 -2.18 16.37 -1.67
C MET A 42 -0.86 16.57 -2.44
N GLU A 43 -0.94 16.88 -3.73
CA GLU A 43 0.28 17.19 -4.50
C GLU A 43 0.90 18.51 -4.04
N PRO A 44 2.24 18.65 -4.09
CA PRO A 44 3.21 17.63 -4.52
C PRO A 44 3.61 16.62 -3.43
N THR A 45 3.13 16.76 -2.19
CA THR A 45 3.56 15.93 -1.05
C THR A 45 3.22 14.46 -1.26
N ILE A 46 1.98 14.16 -1.67
CA ILE A 46 1.54 12.80 -1.97
C ILE A 46 0.95 12.80 -3.38
N THR A 47 1.60 12.08 -4.29
CA THR A 47 1.20 12.02 -5.70
C THR A 47 0.10 10.97 -5.93
N VAL A 48 -0.71 11.20 -6.98
CA VAL A 48 -1.70 10.22 -7.44
C VAL A 48 -1.02 8.86 -7.72
N GLY A 49 -1.70 7.77 -7.37
CA GLY A 49 -1.16 6.41 -7.50
C GLY A 49 -0.22 5.99 -6.37
N SER A 50 -0.02 6.84 -5.36
CA SER A 50 0.65 6.43 -4.11
C SER A 50 -0.28 5.54 -3.28
N ILE A 51 0.32 4.72 -2.39
CA ILE A 51 -0.39 4.15 -1.25
C ILE A 51 0.00 4.95 -0.01
N VAL A 52 -0.96 5.42 0.77
CA VAL A 52 -0.73 6.01 2.10
C VAL A 52 -0.93 4.94 3.16
N CYS A 53 -0.01 4.88 4.12
CA CYS A 53 -0.03 3.94 5.22
C CYS A 53 -0.47 4.71 6.48
N VAL A 54 -1.63 4.36 6.98
CA VAL A 54 -2.33 5.07 8.05
C VAL A 54 -2.26 4.27 9.33
N LYS A 55 -1.84 4.90 10.41
CA LYS A 55 -1.82 4.36 11.76
C LYS A 55 -2.92 5.02 12.58
N THR A 56 -3.74 4.23 13.27
CA THR A 56 -4.70 4.75 14.24
C THR A 56 -3.96 5.49 15.35
N VAL A 57 -4.47 6.66 15.73
CA VAL A 57 -3.89 7.51 16.79
C VAL A 57 -5.03 8.05 17.66
N GLU A 58 -4.73 8.33 18.91
CA GLU A 58 -5.67 9.01 19.79
C GLU A 58 -5.78 10.50 19.44
N PHE A 59 -6.89 11.13 19.81
CA PHE A 59 -7.15 12.53 19.46
C PHE A 59 -6.07 13.47 19.98
N ASP A 60 -5.59 13.25 21.20
CA ASP A 60 -4.58 14.08 21.85
C ASP A 60 -3.18 13.93 21.24
N GLU A 61 -2.96 12.88 20.44
CA GLU A 61 -1.72 12.67 19.70
C GLU A 61 -1.67 13.43 18.37
N LEU A 62 -2.83 13.93 17.91
CA LEU A 62 -2.91 14.72 16.68
C LEU A 62 -2.34 16.12 16.90
N GLN A 63 -1.61 16.59 15.90
CA GLN A 63 -0.95 17.89 15.89
C GLN A 63 -1.23 18.64 14.59
N ASP A 64 -1.07 19.95 14.63
CA ASP A 64 -1.07 20.78 13.43
C ASP A 64 0.00 20.29 12.46
N ALA A 65 -0.27 20.39 11.17
CA ALA A 65 0.52 19.90 10.06
C ALA A 65 0.57 18.36 9.89
N ASP A 66 -0.05 17.56 10.76
CA ASP A 66 -0.22 16.14 10.52
C ASP A 66 -1.05 15.87 9.27
N ILE A 67 -0.75 14.80 8.55
CA ILE A 67 -1.60 14.33 7.45
C ILE A 67 -2.48 13.22 8.01
N ILE A 68 -3.80 13.39 7.92
CA ILE A 68 -4.78 12.42 8.42
C ILE A 68 -5.59 11.82 7.26
N ALA A 69 -6.00 10.57 7.43
CA ALA A 69 -7.02 9.94 6.60
C ALA A 69 -8.34 9.91 7.37
N PHE A 70 -9.42 10.28 6.73
CA PHE A 70 -10.74 10.37 7.34
C PHE A 70 -11.86 10.05 6.35
N TYR A 71 -13.02 9.68 6.87
CA TYR A 71 -14.23 9.50 6.06
C TYR A 71 -14.88 10.84 5.73
N SER A 72 -15.16 11.06 4.44
CA SER A 72 -16.00 12.15 3.94
C SER A 72 -17.08 11.53 3.06
N GLY A 73 -18.28 11.36 3.62
CA GLY A 73 -19.30 10.51 3.01
C GLY A 73 -18.81 9.07 2.89
N ASP A 74 -18.97 8.49 1.71
CA ASP A 74 -18.55 7.11 1.40
C ASP A 74 -17.07 7.00 0.96
N SER A 75 -16.36 8.12 0.96
CA SER A 75 -14.97 8.18 0.48
C SER A 75 -13.98 8.39 1.62
N VAL A 76 -12.77 7.84 1.45
CA VAL A 76 -11.63 8.16 2.32
C VAL A 76 -10.85 9.31 1.69
N VAL A 77 -10.70 10.39 2.44
CA VAL A 77 -9.94 11.58 2.07
C VAL A 77 -8.66 11.64 2.91
N THR A 78 -7.59 12.12 2.31
CA THR A 78 -6.32 12.34 3.01
C THR A 78 -5.95 13.81 2.85
N HIS A 79 -5.96 14.58 3.95
CA HIS A 79 -5.62 16.01 3.97
C HIS A 79 -4.76 16.34 5.18
N ARG A 80 -4.18 17.54 5.17
CA ARG A 80 -3.33 18.05 6.24
C ARG A 80 -4.17 18.79 7.28
N VAL A 81 -3.86 18.55 8.54
CA VAL A 81 -4.43 19.27 9.69
C VAL A 81 -3.95 20.72 9.65
N VAL A 82 -4.88 21.66 9.69
CA VAL A 82 -4.62 23.10 9.78
C VAL A 82 -4.78 23.58 11.22
N SER A 83 -5.83 23.12 11.93
CA SER A 83 -6.07 23.43 13.33
C SER A 83 -6.94 22.37 13.96
N ILE A 84 -6.84 22.24 15.29
CA ILE A 84 -7.59 21.28 16.11
C ILE A 84 -8.37 22.04 17.16
N ASP A 85 -9.71 21.91 17.14
CA ASP A 85 -10.62 22.36 18.19
C ASP A 85 -10.81 21.22 19.19
N LYS A 86 -10.10 21.33 20.32
CA LYS A 86 -10.09 20.28 21.34
C LYS A 86 -11.42 20.18 22.10
N ASP A 87 -12.12 21.31 22.27
CA ASP A 87 -13.35 21.34 23.04
C ASP A 87 -14.50 20.65 22.30
N ASN A 88 -14.52 20.77 20.98
CA ASN A 88 -15.55 20.18 20.12
C ASN A 88 -15.09 18.89 19.39
N MET A 89 -13.85 18.48 19.57
CA MET A 89 -13.22 17.34 18.85
C MET A 89 -13.36 17.48 17.33
N LEU A 90 -13.13 18.69 16.81
CA LEU A 90 -13.20 19.02 15.40
C LEU A 90 -11.81 19.36 14.83
N ILE A 91 -11.57 18.96 13.60
CA ILE A 91 -10.28 19.15 12.93
C ILE A 91 -10.53 19.88 11.61
N THR A 92 -9.93 21.06 11.45
CA THR A 92 -9.91 21.77 10.18
C THR A 92 -8.78 21.21 9.34
N THR A 93 -9.10 20.79 8.12
CA THR A 93 -8.16 20.17 7.20
C THR A 93 -8.04 20.97 5.90
N LYS A 94 -6.96 20.66 5.15
CA LYS A 94 -6.71 21.26 3.84
C LYS A 94 -5.84 20.30 3.00
N GLY A 95 -6.18 20.14 1.73
CA GLY A 95 -5.30 19.50 0.75
C GLY A 95 -4.11 20.39 0.42
N ASP A 96 -2.92 19.82 0.29
CA ASP A 96 -1.68 20.59 0.02
C ASP A 96 -1.74 21.35 -1.31
N ALA A 97 -2.46 20.82 -2.31
CA ALA A 97 -2.69 21.50 -3.60
C ALA A 97 -3.85 22.51 -3.56
N ASN A 98 -4.65 22.56 -2.50
CA ASN A 98 -5.81 23.43 -2.42
C ASN A 98 -5.43 24.83 -1.94
N ASN A 99 -6.14 25.86 -2.42
CA ASN A 99 -5.92 27.24 -1.99
C ASN A 99 -6.60 27.58 -0.67
N THR A 100 -7.69 26.86 -0.32
CA THR A 100 -8.54 27.12 0.84
C THR A 100 -8.63 25.87 1.72
N ASN A 101 -8.99 26.09 3.01
CA ASN A 101 -9.33 25.02 3.92
C ASN A 101 -10.61 24.31 3.45
N ASP A 102 -10.78 23.07 3.90
CA ASP A 102 -12.01 22.31 3.67
C ASP A 102 -13.18 23.03 4.36
N PHE A 103 -14.33 23.09 3.69
CA PHE A 103 -15.50 23.83 4.20
C PHE A 103 -16.07 23.25 5.49
N THR A 104 -16.01 21.94 5.62
CA THR A 104 -16.58 21.23 6.77
C THR A 104 -15.47 20.66 7.62
N PRO A 105 -15.37 21.08 8.90
CA PRO A 105 -14.43 20.45 9.83
C PRO A 105 -14.72 18.95 9.99
N VAL A 106 -13.67 18.18 10.16
CA VAL A 106 -13.73 16.72 10.34
C VAL A 106 -13.94 16.42 11.82
N ALA A 107 -15.02 15.71 12.15
CA ALA A 107 -15.20 15.17 13.51
C ALA A 107 -14.18 14.04 13.73
N TYR A 108 -13.57 13.97 14.92
CA TYR A 108 -12.58 12.93 15.22
C TYR A 108 -13.12 11.51 15.02
N THR A 109 -14.41 11.29 15.25
CA THR A 109 -15.07 10.00 15.00
C THR A 109 -14.96 9.51 13.55
N ASN A 110 -14.72 10.43 12.62
CA ASN A 110 -14.50 10.09 11.20
C ASN A 110 -13.03 9.89 10.85
N VAL A 111 -12.11 10.17 11.78
CA VAL A 111 -10.67 10.01 11.54
C VAL A 111 -10.30 8.53 11.61
N LEU A 112 -9.66 8.04 10.54
CA LEU A 112 -9.10 6.69 10.46
C LEU A 112 -7.73 6.61 11.12
N GLY A 113 -6.99 7.72 11.08
CA GLY A 113 -5.68 7.83 11.68
C GLY A 113 -4.77 8.82 10.95
N LYS A 114 -3.51 8.85 11.39
CA LYS A 114 -2.43 9.67 10.84
C LYS A 114 -1.66 8.88 9.77
N VAL A 115 -1.28 9.55 8.70
CA VAL A 115 -0.38 9.00 7.68
C VAL A 115 1.02 8.88 8.27
N ALA A 116 1.49 7.65 8.44
CA ALA A 116 2.83 7.36 8.93
C ALA A 116 3.88 7.54 7.82
N PHE A 117 3.57 7.05 6.62
CA PHE A 117 4.37 7.23 5.41
C PHE A 117 3.52 6.94 4.17
N HIS A 118 4.06 7.25 3.00
CA HIS A 118 3.46 6.90 1.72
C HIS A 118 4.50 6.28 0.78
N VAL A 119 4.02 5.46 -0.16
CA VAL A 119 4.86 4.83 -1.20
C VAL A 119 4.33 5.22 -2.56
N PRO A 120 5.05 6.07 -3.32
CA PRO A 120 4.65 6.50 -4.65
C PRO A 120 4.48 5.32 -5.61
N VAL A 121 3.55 5.44 -6.56
CA VAL A 121 3.29 4.47 -7.65
C VAL A 121 2.78 3.10 -7.16
N TYR A 122 3.12 2.69 -5.95
CA TYR A 122 2.76 1.36 -5.43
C TYR A 122 1.24 1.16 -5.29
N GLY A 123 0.46 2.23 -5.19
CA GLY A 123 -1.00 2.17 -5.18
C GLY A 123 -1.58 1.51 -6.43
N TYR A 124 -1.01 1.73 -7.61
CA TYR A 124 -1.43 1.06 -8.84
C TYR A 124 -1.22 -0.45 -8.77
N VAL A 125 -0.06 -0.89 -8.27
CA VAL A 125 0.27 -2.30 -8.09
C VAL A 125 -0.67 -2.93 -7.07
N ALA A 126 -0.86 -2.27 -5.93
CA ALA A 126 -1.74 -2.72 -4.85
C ALA A 126 -3.19 -2.87 -5.32
N THR A 127 -3.70 -1.87 -6.04
CA THR A 127 -5.06 -1.91 -6.60
C THR A 127 -5.20 -3.03 -7.61
N TRP A 128 -4.25 -3.17 -8.54
CA TRP A 128 -4.30 -4.23 -9.55
C TRP A 128 -4.28 -5.64 -8.93
N ILE A 129 -3.37 -5.90 -7.99
CA ILE A 129 -3.29 -7.20 -7.29
C ILE A 129 -4.56 -7.48 -6.48
N SER A 130 -5.25 -6.45 -5.99
CA SER A 130 -6.50 -6.61 -5.23
C SER A 130 -7.69 -7.04 -6.08
N THR A 131 -7.62 -6.85 -7.41
CA THR A 131 -8.67 -7.33 -8.34
C THR A 131 -8.67 -8.85 -8.47
N LEU A 132 -9.79 -9.43 -8.88
CA LEU A 132 -9.89 -10.87 -9.15
C LEU A 132 -8.90 -11.29 -10.23
N SER A 133 -8.80 -10.52 -11.31
CA SER A 133 -7.87 -10.78 -12.41
C SER A 133 -6.41 -10.75 -11.95
N GLY A 134 -6.04 -9.75 -11.15
CA GLY A 134 -4.69 -9.63 -10.58
C GLY A 134 -4.33 -10.82 -9.69
N LYS A 135 -5.25 -11.25 -8.83
CA LYS A 135 -5.07 -12.44 -7.96
C LYS A 135 -4.89 -13.71 -8.79
N LEU A 136 -5.70 -13.93 -9.82
CA LEU A 136 -5.61 -15.10 -10.70
C LEU A 136 -4.29 -15.12 -11.48
N ILE A 137 -3.88 -13.98 -12.02
CA ILE A 137 -2.60 -13.87 -12.73
C ILE A 137 -1.41 -14.11 -11.79
N ALA A 138 -1.42 -13.50 -10.59
CA ALA A 138 -0.38 -13.73 -9.59
C ALA A 138 -0.29 -15.21 -9.18
N ALA A 139 -1.43 -15.87 -8.96
CA ALA A 139 -1.48 -17.31 -8.67
C ALA A 139 -0.92 -18.14 -9.85
N GLY A 140 -1.29 -17.82 -11.08
CA GLY A 140 -0.75 -18.48 -12.29
C GLY A 140 0.77 -18.34 -12.41
N ILE A 141 1.29 -17.14 -12.18
CA ILE A 141 2.74 -16.87 -12.18
C ILE A 141 3.44 -17.69 -11.09
N LEU A 142 2.86 -17.78 -9.88
CA LEU A 142 3.42 -18.61 -8.81
C LEU A 142 3.44 -20.09 -9.16
N ILE A 143 2.38 -20.64 -9.73
CA ILE A 143 2.31 -22.04 -10.16
C ILE A 143 3.39 -22.33 -11.22
N ILE A 144 3.51 -21.47 -12.24
CA ILE A 144 4.54 -21.58 -13.26
C ILE A 144 5.94 -21.47 -12.65
N GLY A 145 6.13 -20.49 -11.76
CA GLY A 145 7.39 -20.29 -11.05
C GLY A 145 7.84 -21.52 -10.27
N VAL A 146 6.93 -22.13 -9.50
CA VAL A 146 7.19 -23.36 -8.74
C VAL A 146 7.50 -24.54 -9.68
N ALA A 147 6.73 -24.73 -10.75
CA ALA A 147 6.98 -25.78 -11.74
C ALA A 147 8.36 -25.68 -12.37
N LEU A 148 8.76 -24.44 -12.77
CA LEU A 148 10.07 -24.19 -13.37
C LEU A 148 11.21 -24.33 -12.35
N SER A 149 11.02 -23.87 -11.10
CA SER A 149 12.03 -23.98 -10.05
C SER A 149 12.30 -25.42 -9.65
N GLY A 150 11.28 -26.28 -9.73
CA GLY A 150 11.38 -27.72 -9.44
C GLY A 150 12.20 -28.52 -10.47
N LEU A 151 12.52 -27.96 -11.62
CA LEU A 151 13.32 -28.61 -12.66
C LEU A 151 14.82 -28.68 -12.29
N LYS A 152 15.14 -29.10 -11.05
CA LYS A 152 16.52 -29.28 -10.60
C LYS A 152 17.30 -30.20 -11.55
N SER A 153 18.52 -29.80 -11.90
CA SER A 153 19.48 -30.66 -12.59
C SER A 153 19.77 -31.87 -11.73
N SER A 154 19.27 -33.05 -12.13
CA SER A 154 19.66 -34.31 -11.51
C SER A 154 21.19 -34.46 -11.69
N LYS A 155 21.94 -34.34 -10.58
CA LYS A 155 23.34 -34.73 -10.56
C LYS A 155 23.34 -36.25 -10.88
N LYS A 156 23.90 -36.66 -12.03
CA LYS A 156 24.26 -38.05 -12.26
C LYS A 156 25.17 -38.44 -11.08
N LEU A 157 24.72 -39.34 -10.23
CA LEU A 157 25.61 -40.10 -9.35
C LEU A 157 26.50 -40.89 -10.31
N GLY A 158 27.76 -40.50 -10.41
CA GLY A 158 28.77 -41.32 -11.09
C GLY A 158 28.90 -42.62 -10.32
N THR A 159 28.45 -43.73 -10.92
CA THR A 159 28.86 -45.05 -10.54
C THR A 159 30.31 -45.21 -10.96
N ASN A 160 31.22 -45.03 -10.00
CA ASN A 160 32.57 -45.58 -10.13
C ASN A 160 32.45 -47.07 -9.82
N SER A 161 32.64 -47.89 -10.84
CA SER A 161 33.02 -49.29 -10.75
C SER A 161 34.42 -49.44 -11.29
#